data_3a0d49468b64bdb2bf546f9dc1bb24bc
#
_entry.id   3a0d49468b64bdb2bf546f9dc1bb24bc
#
_cell.length_a   1.000
_cell.length_b   1.000
_cell.length_c   1.000
_cell.angle_alpha   90.00
_cell.angle_beta   90.00
_cell.angle_gamma   90.00
#
_symmetry.space_group_name_H-M   'P 1'
#
loop_
_entity.id
_entity.type
_entity.pdbx_description
1 polymer ?
#
loop_
_entity_poly.entity_id
_entity_poly.type
_entity_poly.pdbx_seq_one_letter_code
_entity_poly.pdbx_strand_id
1 'polypeptide(L)'
;MKKTIELFRLELFENISFPVLTTKVKAGGYGSFESAALDFPEDTIDLLKILIKDKETVFFAKVSGDSLNGIGIFDDDILIVQKGMIPKYDDVIVIFLDGEFFVKKFRPSYKENSVELKSIKLKSENPQYSDLYVDENSDFIYWGRVTWNLHKL
;
A
#
# COMPACT_ATOMS: atom_id res chain seq x y z
N MET A 1 -21.01 -6.78 6.62
CA MET A 1 -20.73 -6.56 5.19
C MET A 1 -19.38 -7.18 4.87
N LYS A 2 -19.34 -8.18 4.01
CA LYS A 2 -18.07 -8.83 3.62
C LYS A 2 -17.25 -7.86 2.79
N LYS A 3 -16.02 -7.62 3.19
CA LYS A 3 -15.09 -6.73 2.51
C LYS A 3 -14.18 -7.56 1.63
N THR A 4 -14.43 -7.54 0.35
CA THR A 4 -13.66 -8.28 -0.65
C THR A 4 -12.61 -7.35 -1.24
N ILE A 5 -11.39 -7.80 -1.33
CA ILE A 5 -10.33 -7.16 -2.12
C ILE A 5 -10.33 -7.81 -3.49
N GLU A 6 -10.46 -7.01 -4.52
CA GLU A 6 -10.26 -7.47 -5.88
C GLU A 6 -8.77 -7.37 -6.25
N LEU A 7 -8.19 -8.47 -6.70
CA LEU A 7 -6.80 -8.53 -7.15
C LEU A 7 -6.76 -8.49 -8.67
N PHE A 8 -5.97 -7.56 -9.20
CA PHE A 8 -5.74 -7.44 -10.65
C PHE A 8 -4.29 -7.75 -10.97
N ARG A 9 -4.11 -8.44 -12.10
CA ARG A 9 -2.79 -8.60 -12.68
C ARG A 9 -2.52 -7.44 -13.64
N LEU A 10 -1.32 -6.86 -13.56
CA LEU A 10 -0.90 -5.81 -14.46
C LEU A 10 -0.75 -6.35 -15.88
N GLU A 11 -1.52 -5.83 -16.82
CA GLU A 11 -1.24 -5.97 -18.25
C GLU A 11 -0.18 -4.97 -18.68
N LEU A 12 0.68 -5.39 -19.59
CA LEU A 12 1.80 -4.57 -20.04
C LEU A 12 1.28 -3.44 -20.91
N PHE A 13 1.44 -2.22 -20.44
CA PHE A 13 1.33 -1.02 -21.27
C PHE A 13 2.71 -0.64 -21.80
N GLU A 14 2.75 -0.03 -22.99
CA GLU A 14 3.95 0.57 -23.54
C GLU A 14 4.48 1.67 -22.60
N ASN A 15 5.77 1.98 -22.70
CA ASN A 15 6.39 3.04 -21.91
C ASN A 15 5.68 4.37 -22.13
N ILE A 16 4.92 4.82 -21.14
CA ILE A 16 4.25 6.11 -21.17
C ILE A 16 4.98 7.02 -20.20
N SER A 17 5.53 8.11 -20.70
CA SER A 17 6.14 9.15 -19.89
C SER A 17 5.29 10.41 -19.89
N PHE A 18 5.26 11.09 -18.77
CA PHE A 18 4.50 12.32 -18.57
C PHE A 18 5.43 13.46 -18.14
N PRO A 19 5.17 14.72 -18.56
CA PRO A 19 5.91 15.86 -18.06
C PRO A 19 5.71 16.00 -16.54
N VAL A 20 6.76 16.38 -15.85
CA VAL A 20 6.75 16.58 -14.40
C VAL A 20 7.30 17.96 -14.05
N LEU A 21 6.70 18.60 -13.05
CA LEU A 21 7.27 19.81 -12.47
C LEU A 21 8.54 19.45 -11.68
N THR A 22 9.67 20.02 -12.07
CA THR A 22 10.95 19.81 -11.38
C THR A 22 11.02 20.53 -10.04
N THR A 23 10.21 21.56 -9.86
CA THR A 23 10.09 22.33 -8.62
C THR A 23 9.04 21.69 -7.71
N LYS A 24 9.39 21.52 -6.43
CA LYS A 24 8.44 21.02 -5.44
C LYS A 24 7.29 22.00 -5.24
N VAL A 25 6.07 21.48 -5.28
CA VAL A 25 4.85 22.22 -4.94
C VAL A 25 4.68 22.27 -3.45
N LYS A 26 4.45 23.48 -2.90
CA LYS A 26 4.22 23.64 -1.45
C LYS A 26 2.81 23.20 -1.06
N ALA A 27 2.72 22.42 -0.01
CA ALA A 27 1.47 22.07 0.65
C ALA A 27 1.33 22.89 1.94
N GLY A 28 0.90 24.13 1.81
CA GLY A 28 0.72 25.09 2.93
C GLY A 28 1.79 26.17 3.02
N GLY A 29 1.45 27.25 3.70
CA GLY A 29 2.29 28.41 3.92
C GLY A 29 2.42 29.35 2.71
N TYR A 30 2.51 30.63 2.98
CA TYR A 30 2.83 31.64 1.95
C TYR A 30 4.35 31.84 1.93
N GLY A 31 4.96 31.63 0.78
CA GLY A 31 6.34 32.02 0.52
C GLY A 31 6.37 33.18 -0.46
N SER A 32 7.44 34.00 -0.44
CA SER A 32 7.68 35.01 -1.46
C SER A 32 7.73 34.32 -2.83
N PHE A 33 6.86 34.74 -3.72
CA PHE A 33 6.92 34.33 -5.11
C PHE A 33 8.11 35.06 -5.78
N GLU A 34 9.24 34.39 -5.86
CA GLU A 34 10.09 34.69 -6.99
C GLU A 34 9.34 34.16 -8.22
N SER A 35 9.18 35.03 -9.20
CA SER A 35 8.51 34.71 -10.45
C SER A 35 9.25 33.59 -11.17
N ALA A 36 8.92 32.36 -10.84
CA ALA A 36 9.42 31.17 -11.51
C ALA A 36 8.64 30.88 -12.80
N ALA A 37 8.17 31.94 -13.46
CA ALA A 37 7.19 31.81 -14.53
C ALA A 37 7.74 31.35 -15.87
N LEU A 38 9.05 31.20 -16.07
CA LEU A 38 9.53 31.18 -17.46
C LEU A 38 10.46 30.04 -17.87
N ASP A 39 11.03 29.26 -16.94
CA ASP A 39 11.92 28.15 -17.33
C ASP A 39 11.65 26.93 -16.43
N PHE A 40 10.56 26.23 -16.72
CA PHE A 40 10.42 24.86 -16.20
C PHE A 40 11.11 23.94 -17.23
N PRO A 41 12.28 23.36 -16.93
CA PRO A 41 12.78 22.27 -17.74
C PRO A 41 11.73 21.16 -17.69
N GLU A 42 11.25 20.79 -18.86
CA GLU A 42 10.32 19.68 -19.03
C GLU A 42 11.10 18.36 -18.85
N ASP A 43 11.25 17.94 -17.61
CA ASP A 43 11.61 16.56 -17.35
C ASP A 43 10.39 15.66 -17.56
N THR A 44 10.64 14.46 -17.99
CA THR A 44 9.60 13.44 -18.13
C THR A 44 9.79 12.35 -17.10
N ILE A 45 8.67 11.86 -16.58
CA ILE A 45 8.67 10.74 -15.64
C ILE A 45 7.91 9.57 -16.24
N ASP A 46 8.50 8.40 -16.13
CA ASP A 46 7.79 7.12 -16.32
C ASP A 46 7.20 6.69 -14.99
N LEU A 47 5.91 6.96 -14.81
CA LEU A 47 5.22 6.69 -13.55
C LEU A 47 5.28 5.21 -13.17
N LEU A 48 5.19 4.33 -14.15
CA LEU A 48 5.23 2.88 -13.88
C LEU A 48 6.60 2.45 -13.34
N LYS A 49 7.70 3.03 -13.83
CA LYS A 49 9.03 2.73 -13.28
C LYS A 49 9.22 3.20 -11.86
N ILE A 50 8.54 4.28 -11.46
CA ILE A 50 8.58 4.77 -10.09
C ILE A 50 7.77 3.85 -9.17
N LEU A 51 6.58 3.47 -9.59
CA LEU A 51 5.64 2.70 -8.76
C LEU A 51 5.96 1.21 -8.71
N ILE A 52 6.54 0.67 -9.80
CA ILE A 52 6.71 -0.77 -9.99
C ILE A 52 8.18 -1.07 -10.27
N LYS A 53 8.85 -1.67 -9.32
CA LYS A 53 10.25 -2.09 -9.47
C LYS A 53 10.39 -3.40 -10.25
N ASP A 54 9.48 -4.33 -10.02
CA ASP A 54 9.47 -5.64 -10.64
C ASP A 54 8.04 -6.04 -10.99
N LYS A 55 7.72 -6.03 -12.28
CA LYS A 55 6.38 -6.34 -12.79
C LYS A 55 5.93 -7.78 -12.56
N GLU A 56 6.87 -8.73 -12.41
CA GLU A 56 6.54 -10.13 -12.22
C GLU A 56 6.00 -10.44 -10.83
N THR A 57 6.33 -9.57 -9.86
CA THR A 57 5.98 -9.77 -8.45
C THR A 57 5.00 -8.74 -7.91
N VAL A 58 4.48 -7.86 -8.76
CA VAL A 58 3.54 -6.81 -8.38
C VAL A 58 2.11 -7.17 -8.74
N PHE A 59 1.18 -6.85 -7.83
CA PHE A 59 -0.26 -6.90 -8.05
C PHE A 59 -0.90 -5.58 -7.70
N PHE A 60 -2.06 -5.36 -8.29
CA PHE A 60 -2.98 -4.30 -7.89
C PHE A 60 -4.12 -4.90 -7.10
N ALA A 61 -4.49 -4.25 -5.99
CA ALA A 61 -5.61 -4.63 -5.18
C ALA A 61 -6.56 -3.44 -5.02
N LYS A 62 -7.85 -3.65 -5.27
CA LYS A 62 -8.87 -2.63 -5.03
C LYS A 62 -9.41 -2.80 -3.62
N VAL A 63 -9.42 -1.69 -2.86
CA VAL A 63 -9.89 -1.69 -1.48
C VAL A 63 -11.42 -1.64 -1.45
N SER A 64 -12.00 -2.48 -0.62
CA SER A 64 -13.42 -2.42 -0.26
C SER A 64 -13.55 -2.19 1.23
N GLY A 65 -14.17 -1.08 1.60
CA GLY A 65 -14.42 -0.69 2.98
C GLY A 65 -13.39 0.27 3.55
N ASP A 66 -13.48 0.53 4.83
CA ASP A 66 -12.85 1.66 5.52
C ASP A 66 -12.03 1.28 6.76
N SER A 67 -11.60 0.01 6.85
CA SER A 67 -10.86 -0.47 8.02
C SER A 67 -9.48 0.18 8.23
N LEU A 68 -8.96 0.87 7.23
CA LEU A 68 -7.67 1.55 7.24
C LEU A 68 -7.78 3.05 6.95
N ASN A 69 -8.97 3.65 7.09
CA ASN A 69 -9.19 5.07 6.85
C ASN A 69 -8.32 5.98 7.74
N GLY A 70 -8.00 5.54 8.95
CA GLY A 70 -7.11 6.25 9.88
C GLY A 70 -5.68 6.44 9.40
N ILE A 71 -5.25 5.70 8.38
CA ILE A 71 -3.94 5.86 7.73
C ILE A 71 -4.03 6.29 6.26
N GLY A 72 -5.20 6.80 5.84
CA GLY A 72 -5.38 7.36 4.51
C GLY A 72 -5.64 6.32 3.40
N ILE A 73 -6.09 5.13 3.75
CA ILE A 73 -6.54 4.10 2.79
C ILE A 73 -8.06 4.00 2.88
N PHE A 74 -8.73 4.31 1.79
CA PHE A 74 -10.18 4.43 1.72
C PHE A 74 -10.80 3.42 0.76
N ASP A 75 -12.12 3.31 0.83
CA ASP A 75 -12.91 2.52 -0.11
C ASP A 75 -12.62 2.96 -1.56
N ASP A 76 -12.59 2.00 -2.49
CA ASP A 76 -12.24 2.18 -3.90
C ASP A 76 -10.78 2.56 -4.20
N ASP A 77 -9.92 2.75 -3.22
CA ASP A 77 -8.49 2.96 -3.44
C ASP A 77 -7.86 1.77 -4.17
N ILE A 78 -6.82 2.04 -4.93
CA ILE A 78 -6.01 1.03 -5.60
C ILE A 78 -4.66 0.91 -4.90
N LEU A 79 -4.37 -0.25 -4.38
CA LEU A 79 -3.10 -0.58 -3.75
C LEU A 79 -2.16 -1.23 -4.74
N ILE A 80 -0.89 -0.84 -4.70
CA ILE A 80 0.19 -1.57 -5.37
C ILE A 80 0.84 -2.48 -4.34
N VAL A 81 0.82 -3.78 -4.61
CA VAL A 81 1.24 -4.83 -3.69
C VAL A 81 2.44 -5.56 -4.26
N GLN A 82 3.52 -5.61 -3.51
CA GLN A 82 4.75 -6.31 -3.85
C GLN A 82 4.81 -7.66 -3.15
N LYS A 83 4.87 -8.76 -3.92
CA LYS A 83 5.16 -10.10 -3.39
C LYS A 83 6.64 -10.25 -3.01
N GLY A 84 6.92 -11.24 -2.17
CA GLY A 84 8.28 -11.64 -1.83
C GLY A 84 9.02 -10.70 -0.88
N MET A 85 8.42 -9.59 -0.48
CA MET A 85 8.98 -8.71 0.54
C MET A 85 8.64 -9.21 1.93
N ILE A 86 9.64 -9.30 2.80
CA ILE A 86 9.42 -9.60 4.22
C ILE A 86 8.82 -8.35 4.88
N PRO A 87 7.61 -8.44 5.47
CA PRO A 87 6.98 -7.28 6.08
C PRO A 87 7.68 -6.91 7.38
N LYS A 88 7.73 -5.62 7.65
CA LYS A 88 8.22 -5.04 8.90
C LYS A 88 7.05 -4.61 9.77
N TYR A 89 7.33 -4.34 11.04
CA TYR A 89 6.34 -3.81 11.97
C TYR A 89 5.66 -2.55 11.40
N ASP A 90 4.34 -2.51 11.48
CA ASP A 90 3.45 -1.48 10.93
C ASP A 90 3.37 -1.37 9.39
N ASP A 91 4.02 -2.26 8.64
CA ASP A 91 3.76 -2.34 7.21
C ASP A 91 2.29 -2.73 6.94
N VAL A 92 1.74 -2.16 5.88
CA VAL A 92 0.43 -2.56 5.37
C VAL A 92 0.63 -3.78 4.47
N ILE A 93 -0.09 -4.84 4.76
CA ILE A 93 0.02 -6.12 4.06
C ILE A 93 -1.33 -6.59 3.52
N VAL A 94 -1.27 -7.36 2.44
CA VAL A 94 -2.40 -8.13 1.93
C VAL A 94 -2.22 -9.58 2.34
N ILE A 95 -3.27 -10.14 2.91
CA ILE A 95 -3.32 -11.51 3.39
C ILE A 95 -4.57 -12.21 2.89
N PHE A 96 -4.49 -13.53 2.83
CA PHE A 96 -5.62 -14.42 2.68
C PHE A 96 -5.80 -15.20 3.98
N LEU A 97 -6.97 -15.09 4.59
CA LEU A 97 -7.30 -15.70 5.87
C LEU A 97 -8.72 -16.24 5.80
N ASP A 98 -8.90 -17.51 6.12
CA ASP A 98 -10.21 -18.18 6.18
C ASP A 98 -11.07 -17.98 4.92
N GLY A 99 -10.45 -18.01 3.74
CA GLY A 99 -11.15 -17.89 2.46
C GLY A 99 -11.40 -16.45 1.97
N GLU A 100 -10.91 -15.44 2.67
CA GLU A 100 -11.10 -14.03 2.31
C GLU A 100 -9.77 -13.27 2.28
N PHE A 101 -9.71 -12.23 1.44
CA PHE A 101 -8.59 -11.28 1.42
C PHE A 101 -8.82 -10.12 2.38
N PHE A 102 -7.77 -9.75 3.09
CA PHE A 102 -7.75 -8.59 3.97
C PHE A 102 -6.54 -7.70 3.72
N VAL A 103 -6.72 -6.41 3.95
CA VAL A 103 -5.63 -5.44 4.07
C VAL A 103 -5.56 -4.99 5.52
N LYS A 104 -4.41 -5.15 6.15
CA LYS A 104 -4.20 -4.83 7.57
C LYS A 104 -2.77 -4.37 7.82
N LYS A 105 -2.54 -3.70 8.94
CA LYS A 105 -1.19 -3.44 9.42
C LYS A 105 -0.61 -4.68 10.10
N PHE A 106 0.64 -4.96 9.77
CA PHE A 106 1.39 -6.11 10.27
C PHE A 106 2.05 -5.78 11.61
N ARG A 107 1.67 -6.47 12.66
CA ARG A 107 2.27 -6.35 13.99
C ARG A 107 2.64 -7.72 14.54
N PRO A 108 3.86 -8.20 14.25
CA PRO A 108 4.33 -9.48 14.75
C PRO A 108 4.68 -9.39 16.24
N SER A 109 4.48 -10.48 16.95
CA SER A 109 5.05 -10.74 18.28
C SER A 109 5.92 -12.00 18.23
N TYR A 110 7.01 -11.98 18.98
CA TYR A 110 8.01 -13.05 18.99
C TYR A 110 7.99 -13.79 20.33
N LYS A 111 8.47 -15.03 20.34
CA LYS A 111 8.70 -15.77 21.57
C LYS A 111 9.79 -15.08 22.38
N GLU A 112 9.73 -15.23 23.68
CA GLU A 112 10.68 -14.59 24.60
C GLU A 112 12.12 -14.96 24.28
N ASN A 113 13.01 -13.97 24.15
CA ASN A 113 14.41 -14.12 23.79
C ASN A 113 14.67 -14.88 22.47
N SER A 114 13.75 -14.82 21.52
CA SER A 114 13.80 -15.55 20.26
C SER A 114 13.42 -14.66 19.09
N VAL A 115 13.89 -15.01 17.88
CA VAL A 115 13.40 -14.47 16.61
C VAL A 115 12.21 -15.27 16.06
N GLU A 116 11.78 -16.31 16.78
CA GLU A 116 10.67 -17.16 16.41
C GLU A 116 9.34 -16.44 16.61
N LEU A 117 8.53 -16.40 15.56
CA LEU A 117 7.24 -15.73 15.56
C LEU A 117 6.26 -16.47 16.48
N LYS A 118 5.64 -15.74 17.40
CA LYS A 118 4.59 -16.25 18.28
C LYS A 118 3.21 -16.08 17.69
N SER A 119 2.92 -14.86 17.25
CA SER A 119 1.64 -14.52 16.65
C SER A 119 1.76 -13.24 15.83
N ILE A 120 0.79 -12.98 15.00
CA ILE A 120 0.68 -11.73 14.24
C ILE A 120 -0.66 -11.08 14.60
N LYS A 121 -0.58 -9.84 15.04
CA LYS A 121 -1.74 -8.98 15.15
C LYS A 121 -1.92 -8.26 13.82
N LEU A 122 -3.06 -8.44 13.20
CA LEU A 122 -3.48 -7.78 11.97
C LEU A 122 -4.36 -6.59 12.36
N LYS A 123 -3.73 -5.43 12.46
CA LYS A 123 -4.36 -4.24 13.03
C LYS A 123 -5.19 -3.47 12.00
N SER A 124 -6.41 -3.14 12.37
CA SER A 124 -7.23 -2.12 11.71
C SER A 124 -6.86 -0.73 12.21
N GLU A 125 -7.08 0.28 11.40
CA GLU A 125 -6.91 1.70 11.75
C GLU A 125 -8.25 2.45 11.63
N ASN A 126 -9.29 1.79 12.10
CA ASN A 126 -10.62 2.31 12.26
C ASN A 126 -11.24 1.66 13.50
N PRO A 127 -11.67 2.45 14.51
CA PRO A 127 -12.21 1.91 15.77
C PRO A 127 -13.45 1.02 15.62
N GLN A 128 -14.14 1.10 14.48
CA GLN A 128 -15.31 0.26 14.19
C GLN A 128 -14.94 -1.18 13.82
N TYR A 129 -13.67 -1.46 13.62
CA TYR A 129 -13.17 -2.78 13.20
C TYR A 129 -12.27 -3.39 14.26
N SER A 130 -12.55 -4.63 14.59
CA SER A 130 -11.70 -5.42 15.46
C SER A 130 -10.39 -5.79 14.77
N ASP A 131 -9.32 -5.87 15.55
CA ASP A 131 -8.07 -6.45 15.09
C ASP A 131 -8.23 -7.97 14.94
N LEU A 132 -7.52 -8.55 13.98
CA LEU A 132 -7.45 -9.99 13.79
C LEU A 132 -6.12 -10.50 14.36
N TYR A 133 -6.12 -11.75 14.83
CA TYR A 133 -4.92 -12.41 15.33
C TYR A 133 -4.73 -13.72 14.58
N VAL A 134 -3.52 -13.98 14.15
CA VAL A 134 -3.14 -15.23 13.50
C VAL A 134 -1.91 -15.82 14.19
N ASP A 135 -1.86 -17.14 14.25
CA ASP A 135 -0.78 -17.94 14.81
C ASP A 135 -0.49 -19.15 13.91
N GLU A 136 0.33 -20.08 14.37
CA GLU A 136 0.70 -21.29 13.64
C GLU A 136 -0.48 -22.20 13.29
N ASN A 137 -1.63 -22.06 13.96
CA ASN A 137 -2.83 -22.87 13.73
C ASN A 137 -3.83 -22.20 12.76
N SER A 138 -3.55 -20.97 12.37
CA SER A 138 -4.42 -20.18 11.49
C SER A 138 -4.21 -20.55 10.02
N ASP A 139 -5.29 -20.67 9.26
CA ASP A 139 -5.21 -20.81 7.80
C ASP A 139 -4.95 -19.43 7.16
N PHE A 140 -3.69 -19.08 7.09
CA PHE A 140 -3.20 -17.76 6.78
C PHE A 140 -2.14 -17.83 5.67
N ILE A 141 -2.32 -17.01 4.63
CA ILE A 141 -1.35 -16.83 3.56
C ILE A 141 -0.98 -15.36 3.43
N TYR A 142 0.29 -15.06 3.57
CA TYR A 142 0.82 -13.74 3.25
C TYR A 142 0.92 -13.56 1.73
N TRP A 143 0.27 -12.54 1.19
CA TRP A 143 0.27 -12.25 -0.25
C TRP A 143 1.29 -11.21 -0.67
N GLY A 144 1.46 -10.18 0.11
CA GLY A 144 2.44 -9.15 -0.20
C GLY A 144 2.31 -7.90 0.67
N ARG A 145 3.30 -7.04 0.53
CA ARG A 145 3.37 -5.74 1.18
C ARG A 145 2.82 -4.66 0.26
N VAL A 146 1.98 -3.80 0.79
CA VAL A 146 1.50 -2.61 0.08
C VAL A 146 2.64 -1.59 0.01
N THR A 147 2.98 -1.16 -1.19
CA THR A 147 4.05 -0.18 -1.44
C THR A 147 3.51 1.20 -1.77
N TRP A 148 2.34 1.27 -2.40
CA TRP A 148 1.69 2.51 -2.80
C TRP A 148 0.18 2.40 -2.63
N ASN A 149 -0.45 3.54 -2.34
CA ASN A 149 -1.89 3.73 -2.40
C ASN A 149 -2.21 4.80 -3.43
N LEU A 150 -3.08 4.48 -4.37
CA LEU A 150 -3.61 5.41 -5.36
C LEU A 150 -5.01 5.81 -4.92
N HIS A 151 -5.14 7.02 -4.41
CA HIS A 151 -6.38 7.60 -3.93
C HIS A 151 -6.88 8.67 -4.90
N LYS A 152 -8.13 8.53 -5.32
CA LYS A 152 -8.81 9.53 -6.14
C LYS A 152 -9.46 10.57 -5.24
N LEU A 153 -9.11 11.82 -5.46
CA LEU A 153 -9.71 12.94 -4.75
C LEU A 153 -11.17 13.19 -5.16
#